data_9a0a7855308391ee2ae51cf71f8484a1
#
_entry.id   9a0a7855308391ee2ae51cf71f8484a1
#
_cell.length_a   1.000
_cell.length_b   1.000
_cell.length_c   1.000
_cell.angle_alpha   90.00
_cell.angle_beta   90.00
_cell.angle_gamma   90.00
#
_symmetry.space_group_name_H-M   'P 1'
#
loop_
_entity.id
_entity.type
_entity.pdbx_description
1 polymer ?
#
loop_
_entity_poly.entity_id
_entity_poly.type
_entity_poly.pdbx_seq_one_letter_code
_entity_poly.pdbx_strand_id
1 'polypeptide(L)'
;MAAPRTLGINGLGRIGKLTLWYHLAHDDFDTFVVNVGRPVGTSLQSVLEYLSKDSTYGSLHKWLGGCYGKRELEVVDEEKGLCKIHGKDVVFLRSARDPKDIPWREYNVPLVVDCTGKFRDPYAEGTDGKGALRGHLAAGARAVVISSPFKSKVKGVPLPDDAAVLIHGINHLDYDPGKHKIVSAASCTTTGLAHMMKPLLARDLTRNMITAGMSTIHAVTNSQPLLDSVPAAGATDLRKTRSGMNNIVITSTNAAKALEQVMPEIARIGFMADSVRIPTDAVSLIVLNVTFQAEERMDGTVDIDRDAINAIYAEAAAGESKGLLKFSMEQNVSVDMLGEDAAVTIEGVETHTRTGFVDIKLAGTSHRIPVTHVKIFGWYDNEMGSYTYRLGELTTHVAKTM
;
A
#
# COMPACT_ATOMS: atom_id res chain seq x y z
N MET A 1 22.12 -6.14 28.12
CA MET A 1 21.20 -5.31 27.30
C MET A 1 20.86 -6.12 26.07
N ALA A 2 19.61 -6.16 25.65
CA ALA A 2 19.25 -6.77 24.37
C ALA A 2 19.97 -6.02 23.22
N ALA A 3 20.29 -6.72 22.13
CA ALA A 3 20.88 -6.07 20.96
C ALA A 3 19.90 -5.01 20.40
N PRO A 4 20.40 -3.84 19.95
CA PRO A 4 19.54 -2.80 19.40
C PRO A 4 18.77 -3.33 18.19
N ARG A 5 17.46 -3.00 18.12
CA ARG A 5 16.60 -3.38 17.00
C ARG A 5 16.90 -2.44 15.83
N THR A 6 17.55 -2.96 14.80
CA THR A 6 18.00 -2.18 13.66
C THR A 6 17.12 -2.45 12.43
N LEU A 7 16.64 -1.40 11.78
CA LEU A 7 15.90 -1.46 10.52
C LEU A 7 16.72 -0.88 9.37
N GLY A 8 16.84 -1.62 8.26
CA GLY A 8 17.37 -1.12 7.00
C GLY A 8 16.28 -0.54 6.13
N ILE A 9 16.51 0.63 5.51
CA ILE A 9 15.63 1.22 4.51
C ILE A 9 16.44 1.47 3.24
N ASN A 10 16.07 0.82 2.14
CA ASN A 10 16.72 1.03 0.85
C ASN A 10 15.88 1.96 -0.04
N GLY A 11 16.42 3.13 -0.34
CA GLY A 11 15.75 4.19 -1.10
C GLY A 11 15.08 5.25 -0.22
N LEU A 12 15.48 6.51 -0.42
CA LEU A 12 14.95 7.66 0.32
C LEU A 12 14.09 8.56 -0.61
N GLY A 13 13.27 7.93 -1.47
CA GLY A 13 12.19 8.60 -2.21
C GLY A 13 10.98 8.88 -1.33
N ARG A 14 9.82 9.21 -1.92
CA ARG A 14 8.58 9.50 -1.17
C ARG A 14 8.29 8.45 -0.10
N ILE A 15 8.10 7.20 -0.52
CA ILE A 15 7.74 6.12 0.41
C ILE A 15 8.85 5.84 1.43
N GLY A 16 10.12 5.81 1.02
CA GLY A 16 11.22 5.57 1.97
C GLY A 16 11.38 6.67 3.03
N LYS A 17 11.15 7.95 2.65
CA LYS A 17 11.12 9.06 3.59
C LYS A 17 9.97 8.91 4.59
N LEU A 18 8.77 8.64 4.10
CA LEU A 18 7.58 8.46 4.96
C LEU A 18 7.67 7.19 5.82
N THR A 19 8.30 6.12 5.31
CA THR A 19 8.59 4.91 6.09
C THR A 19 9.51 5.23 7.27
N LEU A 20 10.55 6.03 7.05
CA LEU A 20 11.41 6.49 8.16
C LEU A 20 10.63 7.39 9.13
N TRP A 21 9.80 8.32 8.65
CA TRP A 21 8.94 9.15 9.51
C TRP A 21 8.02 8.30 10.38
N TYR A 22 7.36 7.29 9.78
CA TYR A 22 6.50 6.36 10.49
C TYR A 22 7.24 5.69 11.65
N HIS A 23 8.39 5.07 11.39
CA HIS A 23 9.14 4.34 12.41
C HIS A 23 9.83 5.24 13.44
N LEU A 24 10.11 6.52 13.10
CA LEU A 24 10.56 7.51 14.08
C LEU A 24 9.44 7.89 15.07
N ALA A 25 8.17 7.84 14.64
CA ALA A 25 7.01 8.09 15.50
C ALA A 25 6.64 6.89 16.40
N HIS A 26 7.11 5.69 16.02
CA HIS A 26 6.82 4.44 16.74
C HIS A 26 8.10 3.89 17.36
N ASP A 27 8.00 3.31 18.55
CA ASP A 27 9.17 2.82 19.29
C ASP A 27 9.50 1.35 18.98
N ASP A 28 9.36 0.96 17.70
CA ASP A 28 9.61 -0.41 17.25
C ASP A 28 11.09 -0.69 17.00
N PHE A 29 11.89 0.33 16.62
CA PHE A 29 13.31 0.22 16.28
C PHE A 29 14.13 1.28 17.00
N ASP A 30 15.38 0.93 17.32
CA ASP A 30 16.31 1.78 18.05
C ASP A 30 17.29 2.51 17.11
N THR A 31 17.63 1.85 16.00
CA THR A 31 18.60 2.33 15.00
C THR A 31 18.05 2.12 13.58
N PHE A 32 18.37 3.06 12.71
CA PHE A 32 18.02 2.99 11.28
C PHE A 32 19.27 3.07 10.41
N VAL A 33 19.33 2.22 9.38
CA VAL A 33 20.37 2.30 8.35
C VAL A 33 19.67 2.55 7.02
N VAL A 34 19.84 3.78 6.48
CA VAL A 34 19.12 4.26 5.31
C VAL A 34 20.07 4.36 4.13
N ASN A 35 19.90 3.49 3.12
CA ASN A 35 20.69 3.56 1.90
C ASN A 35 20.03 4.48 0.87
N VAL A 36 20.72 5.56 0.52
CA VAL A 36 20.31 6.50 -0.54
C VAL A 36 20.89 6.07 -1.91
N GLY A 37 22.00 5.32 -1.88
CA GLY A 37 22.64 4.74 -3.08
C GLY A 37 23.33 5.75 -3.99
N ARG A 38 23.47 7.00 -3.56
CA ARG A 38 24.18 8.08 -4.29
C ARG A 38 24.48 9.24 -3.38
N PRO A 39 25.47 10.07 -3.70
CA PRO A 39 25.64 11.36 -3.04
C PRO A 39 24.37 12.24 -3.16
N VAL A 40 24.07 12.98 -2.12
CA VAL A 40 22.90 13.89 -2.04
C VAL A 40 23.39 15.23 -1.50
N GLY A 41 23.12 16.31 -2.24
CA GLY A 41 23.57 17.65 -1.86
C GLY A 41 25.08 17.74 -1.70
N THR A 42 25.53 18.62 -0.82
CA THR A 42 26.95 18.85 -0.55
C THR A 42 27.45 18.21 0.74
N SER A 43 26.54 17.78 1.61
CA SER A 43 26.85 17.21 2.92
C SER A 43 25.69 16.38 3.46
N LEU A 44 25.89 15.73 4.58
CA LEU A 44 24.84 15.01 5.31
C LEU A 44 23.72 15.94 5.81
N GLN A 45 24.06 17.20 6.06
CA GLN A 45 23.08 18.25 6.40
C GLN A 45 22.04 18.41 5.27
N SER A 46 22.41 18.24 4.00
CA SER A 46 21.47 18.30 2.87
C SER A 46 20.47 17.13 2.91
N VAL A 47 20.89 15.96 3.39
CA VAL A 47 19.99 14.80 3.58
C VAL A 47 18.99 15.10 4.70
N LEU A 48 19.45 15.66 5.83
CA LEU A 48 18.60 16.05 6.96
C LEU A 48 17.59 17.14 6.56
N GLU A 49 18.01 18.10 5.75
CA GLU A 49 17.13 19.15 5.21
C GLU A 49 15.99 18.54 4.35
N TYR A 50 16.34 17.62 3.44
CA TYR A 50 15.37 16.91 2.62
C TYR A 50 14.42 16.05 3.47
N LEU A 51 14.95 15.34 4.47
CA LEU A 51 14.16 14.50 5.36
C LEU A 51 13.18 15.30 6.21
N SER A 52 13.60 16.50 6.66
CA SER A 52 12.82 17.29 7.61
C SER A 52 11.58 17.97 7.04
N LYS A 53 11.42 17.97 5.72
CA LYS A 53 10.34 18.69 5.02
C LYS A 53 9.68 17.83 3.97
N ASP A 54 8.38 18.01 3.84
CA ASP A 54 7.58 17.38 2.78
C ASP A 54 6.55 18.39 2.25
N SER A 55 6.38 18.44 0.92
CA SER A 55 5.47 19.40 0.29
C SER A 55 4.00 19.08 0.56
N THR A 56 3.67 17.82 0.80
CA THR A 56 2.31 17.34 1.05
C THR A 56 2.03 17.25 2.55
N TYR A 57 2.96 16.65 3.33
CA TYR A 57 2.74 16.34 4.75
C TYR A 57 3.42 17.35 5.71
N GLY A 58 4.06 18.39 5.18
CA GLY A 58 4.66 19.45 5.97
C GLY A 58 6.02 19.09 6.55
N SER A 59 6.23 19.22 7.86
CA SER A 59 7.53 19.01 8.47
C SER A 59 7.55 17.85 9.47
N LEU A 60 8.66 17.09 9.48
CA LEU A 60 8.86 15.96 10.37
C LEU A 60 8.58 16.28 11.84
N HIS A 61 9.08 17.40 12.34
CA HIS A 61 8.90 17.76 13.75
C HIS A 61 7.42 18.02 14.11
N LYS A 62 6.63 18.57 13.17
CA LYS A 62 5.18 18.72 13.38
C LYS A 62 4.47 17.39 13.28
N TRP A 63 4.92 16.52 12.39
CA TRP A 63 4.42 15.17 12.29
C TRP A 63 4.61 14.38 13.60
N LEU A 64 5.80 14.46 14.20
CA LEU A 64 6.15 13.74 15.43
C LEU A 64 5.54 14.34 16.71
N GLY A 65 5.47 15.66 16.80
CA GLY A 65 5.10 16.34 18.05
C GLY A 65 3.97 17.37 17.91
N GLY A 66 3.23 17.36 16.80
CA GLY A 66 2.17 18.32 16.51
C GLY A 66 2.69 19.76 16.45
N CYS A 67 1.85 20.73 16.81
CA CYS A 67 2.20 22.16 16.78
C CYS A 67 3.39 22.53 17.70
N TYR A 68 3.69 21.71 18.68
CA TYR A 68 4.76 21.92 19.67
C TYR A 68 6.01 21.08 19.39
N GLY A 69 6.02 20.30 18.30
CA GLY A 69 7.14 19.45 17.92
C GLY A 69 8.42 20.26 17.74
N LYS A 70 9.53 19.77 18.32
CA LYS A 70 10.85 20.41 18.18
C LYS A 70 11.64 19.75 17.05
N ARG A 71 12.41 20.56 16.33
CA ARG A 71 13.33 20.05 15.31
C ARG A 71 14.59 19.52 15.98
N GLU A 72 14.68 18.21 16.11
CA GLU A 72 15.81 17.52 16.72
C GLU A 72 16.52 16.66 15.64
N LEU A 73 17.42 17.30 14.92
CA LEU A 73 18.18 16.73 13.80
C LEU A 73 19.63 17.17 13.94
N GLU A 74 20.55 16.24 14.13
CA GLU A 74 21.96 16.52 14.36
C GLU A 74 22.83 15.60 13.48
N VAL A 75 23.86 16.16 12.83
CA VAL A 75 24.93 15.40 12.21
C VAL A 75 25.96 15.08 13.27
N VAL A 76 26.14 13.81 13.59
CA VAL A 76 27.09 13.34 14.60
C VAL A 76 28.45 13.05 13.98
N ASP A 77 28.46 12.36 12.83
CA ASP A 77 29.68 12.00 12.11
C ASP A 77 29.42 11.99 10.60
N GLU A 78 29.96 13.01 9.90
CA GLU A 78 29.76 13.17 8.45
C GLU A 78 30.38 12.04 7.63
N GLU A 79 31.54 11.53 8.05
CA GLU A 79 32.28 10.47 7.31
C GLU A 79 31.54 9.14 7.41
N LYS A 80 31.09 8.79 8.60
CA LYS A 80 30.31 7.56 8.84
C LYS A 80 28.85 7.67 8.43
N GLY A 81 28.37 8.86 8.07
CA GLY A 81 26.98 9.10 7.74
C GLY A 81 26.02 9.08 8.94
N LEU A 82 26.56 9.23 10.17
CA LEU A 82 25.77 9.11 11.40
C LEU A 82 25.08 10.41 11.77
N CYS A 83 23.79 10.32 11.99
CA CYS A 83 22.93 11.39 12.47
C CYS A 83 22.15 10.95 13.71
N LYS A 84 21.72 11.94 14.51
CA LYS A 84 20.72 11.75 15.54
C LYS A 84 19.43 12.46 15.15
N ILE A 85 18.34 11.72 15.11
CA ILE A 85 17.03 12.23 14.69
C ILE A 85 16.01 11.86 15.75
N HIS A 86 15.48 12.85 16.45
CA HIS A 86 14.56 12.65 17.59
C HIS A 86 15.03 11.56 18.55
N GLY A 87 16.31 11.62 18.94
CA GLY A 87 16.91 10.69 19.89
C GLY A 87 17.34 9.33 19.30
N LYS A 88 16.94 8.99 18.07
CA LYS A 88 17.33 7.75 17.41
C LYS A 88 18.58 7.91 16.56
N ASP A 89 19.41 6.87 16.48
CA ASP A 89 20.58 6.83 15.62
C ASP A 89 20.17 6.44 14.19
N VAL A 90 20.55 7.26 13.22
CA VAL A 90 20.26 7.05 11.79
C VAL A 90 21.54 7.15 10.99
N VAL A 91 21.92 6.07 10.31
CA VAL A 91 23.09 6.04 9.43
C VAL A 91 22.64 6.16 7.98
N PHE A 92 23.17 7.14 7.24
CA PHE A 92 22.90 7.34 5.82
C PHE A 92 24.04 6.80 4.96
N LEU A 93 23.78 5.75 4.18
CA LEU A 93 24.71 5.17 3.21
C LEU A 93 24.49 5.82 1.84
N ARG A 94 25.58 6.28 1.19
CA ARG A 94 25.50 7.14 0.00
C ARG A 94 26.23 6.59 -1.23
N SER A 95 26.67 5.33 -1.22
CA SER A 95 27.54 4.79 -2.28
C SER A 95 26.95 3.61 -3.05
N ALA A 96 26.40 2.62 -2.37
CA ALA A 96 25.97 1.37 -3.00
C ALA A 96 24.59 1.47 -3.66
N ARG A 97 24.51 1.10 -4.95
CA ARG A 97 23.25 1.05 -5.72
C ARG A 97 22.73 -0.36 -5.91
N ASP A 98 23.61 -1.34 -5.95
CA ASP A 98 23.24 -2.74 -6.02
C ASP A 98 22.96 -3.24 -4.60
N PRO A 99 21.82 -3.88 -4.33
CA PRO A 99 21.48 -4.39 -3.01
C PRO A 99 22.52 -5.29 -2.38
N LYS A 100 23.27 -6.08 -3.16
CA LYS A 100 24.32 -6.98 -2.67
C LYS A 100 25.56 -6.26 -2.11
N ASP A 101 25.76 -5.00 -2.53
CA ASP A 101 26.93 -4.20 -2.14
C ASP A 101 26.62 -3.28 -0.95
N ILE A 102 25.38 -3.27 -0.44
CA ILE A 102 24.99 -2.48 0.73
C ILE A 102 25.45 -3.23 1.99
N PRO A 103 26.23 -2.61 2.89
CA PRO A 103 26.89 -3.31 3.99
C PRO A 103 25.95 -3.64 5.17
N TRP A 104 24.79 -4.28 4.89
CA TRP A 104 23.79 -4.61 5.93
C TRP A 104 24.38 -5.41 7.08
N ARG A 105 25.30 -6.34 6.79
CA ARG A 105 25.96 -7.19 7.80
C ARG A 105 26.82 -6.38 8.76
N GLU A 106 27.52 -5.36 8.26
CA GLU A 106 28.40 -4.51 9.09
C GLU A 106 27.60 -3.70 10.12
N TYR A 107 26.36 -3.33 9.74
CA TYR A 107 25.44 -2.58 10.62
C TYR A 107 24.45 -3.48 11.37
N ASN A 108 24.61 -4.80 11.31
CA ASN A 108 23.71 -5.78 11.95
C ASN A 108 22.23 -5.53 11.60
N VAL A 109 21.92 -5.32 10.32
CA VAL A 109 20.56 -5.10 9.82
C VAL A 109 19.91 -6.44 9.49
N PRO A 110 18.98 -6.96 10.31
CA PRO A 110 18.31 -8.24 10.03
C PRO A 110 17.17 -8.11 9.03
N LEU A 111 16.50 -6.95 8.98
CA LEU A 111 15.33 -6.68 8.15
C LEU A 111 15.54 -5.41 7.34
N VAL A 112 15.23 -5.49 6.05
CA VAL A 112 15.30 -4.36 5.11
C VAL A 112 13.93 -4.08 4.54
N VAL A 113 13.54 -2.79 4.47
CA VAL A 113 12.41 -2.32 3.65
C VAL A 113 12.97 -1.71 2.37
N ASP A 114 12.71 -2.32 1.21
CA ASP A 114 13.10 -1.74 -0.09
C ASP A 114 11.98 -0.83 -0.62
N CYS A 115 12.26 0.47 -0.61
CA CYS A 115 11.38 1.53 -1.09
C CYS A 115 11.79 2.10 -2.46
N THR A 116 12.69 1.42 -3.19
CA THR A 116 13.19 1.90 -4.49
C THR A 116 12.20 1.70 -5.63
N GLY A 117 11.31 0.71 -5.51
CA GLY A 117 10.42 0.28 -6.59
C GLY A 117 11.16 -0.30 -7.81
N LYS A 118 12.46 -0.56 -7.72
CA LYS A 118 13.32 -1.09 -8.80
C LYS A 118 13.43 -2.61 -8.76
N PHE A 119 13.71 -3.16 -7.59
CA PHE A 119 13.99 -4.57 -7.38
C PHE A 119 12.70 -5.30 -7.01
N ARG A 120 11.93 -5.72 -8.03
CA ARG A 120 10.58 -6.28 -7.84
C ARG A 120 10.44 -7.72 -8.28
N ASP A 121 11.48 -8.29 -8.91
CA ASP A 121 11.44 -9.68 -9.38
C ASP A 121 11.94 -10.61 -8.27
N PRO A 122 11.06 -11.47 -7.70
CA PRO A 122 11.43 -12.36 -6.61
C PRO A 122 12.33 -13.52 -7.05
N TYR A 123 12.46 -13.76 -8.36
CA TYR A 123 13.34 -14.79 -8.93
C TYR A 123 14.74 -14.29 -9.28
N ALA A 124 14.93 -12.96 -9.37
CA ALA A 124 16.20 -12.42 -9.86
C ALA A 124 17.33 -12.61 -8.86
N GLU A 125 18.40 -13.27 -9.28
CA GLU A 125 19.60 -13.57 -8.47
C GLU A 125 20.66 -12.47 -8.52
N GLY A 126 20.47 -11.43 -9.35
CA GLY A 126 21.41 -10.29 -9.42
C GLY A 126 22.72 -10.58 -10.15
N THR A 127 22.76 -11.62 -10.96
CA THR A 127 23.96 -12.03 -11.72
C THR A 127 24.21 -11.20 -12.97
N ASP A 128 23.22 -10.41 -13.41
CA ASP A 128 23.24 -9.61 -14.65
C ASP A 128 23.79 -8.18 -14.47
N GLY A 129 24.34 -7.86 -13.30
CA GLY A 129 24.92 -6.54 -12.98
C GLY A 129 23.90 -5.41 -12.81
N LYS A 130 22.59 -5.72 -12.84
CA LYS A 130 21.51 -4.73 -12.67
C LYS A 130 20.99 -4.63 -11.24
N GLY A 131 21.54 -5.46 -10.33
CA GLY A 131 21.05 -5.63 -8.98
C GLY A 131 19.76 -6.43 -8.90
N ALA A 132 19.52 -7.05 -7.77
CA ALA A 132 18.33 -7.86 -7.52
C ALA A 132 17.85 -7.72 -6.10
N LEU A 133 16.57 -8.04 -5.88
CA LEU A 133 15.96 -8.07 -4.55
C LEU A 133 16.70 -9.01 -3.59
N ARG A 134 17.09 -10.20 -4.06
CA ARG A 134 17.87 -11.18 -3.31
C ARG A 134 19.26 -10.71 -2.92
N GLY A 135 19.78 -9.64 -3.54
CA GLY A 135 21.02 -8.99 -3.15
C GLY A 135 21.03 -8.52 -1.71
N HIS A 136 19.88 -8.08 -1.15
CA HIS A 136 19.79 -7.73 0.26
C HIS A 136 20.09 -8.92 1.19
N LEU A 137 19.59 -10.10 0.84
CA LEU A 137 19.86 -11.33 1.60
C LEU A 137 21.36 -11.71 1.52
N ALA A 138 21.94 -11.62 0.32
CA ALA A 138 23.39 -11.85 0.12
C ALA A 138 24.25 -10.86 0.93
N ALA A 139 23.80 -9.62 1.06
CA ALA A 139 24.45 -8.58 1.85
C ALA A 139 24.27 -8.74 3.37
N GLY A 140 23.47 -9.70 3.83
CA GLY A 140 23.38 -10.08 5.23
C GLY A 140 22.02 -9.84 5.90
N ALA A 141 21.03 -9.29 5.22
CA ALA A 141 19.67 -9.25 5.74
C ALA A 141 19.07 -10.66 5.83
N ARG A 142 18.23 -10.91 6.85
CA ARG A 142 17.52 -12.18 7.02
C ARG A 142 16.20 -12.19 6.26
N ALA A 143 15.55 -11.02 6.15
CA ALA A 143 14.34 -10.83 5.37
C ALA A 143 14.31 -9.45 4.73
N VAL A 144 13.49 -9.33 3.65
CA VAL A 144 13.25 -8.08 2.92
C VAL A 144 11.76 -7.89 2.71
N VAL A 145 11.25 -6.71 3.05
CA VAL A 145 9.91 -6.24 2.70
C VAL A 145 10.02 -5.24 1.56
N ILE A 146 9.35 -5.45 0.43
CA ILE A 146 9.34 -4.47 -0.66
C ILE A 146 8.07 -3.64 -0.66
N SER A 147 8.23 -2.34 -0.85
CA SER A 147 7.14 -1.37 -0.92
C SER A 147 6.51 -1.32 -2.32
N SER A 148 6.25 -2.46 -2.92
CA SER A 148 5.64 -2.54 -4.25
C SER A 148 5.18 -3.96 -4.56
N PRO A 149 4.25 -4.16 -5.50
CA PRO A 149 3.91 -5.50 -5.97
C PRO A 149 5.11 -6.16 -6.65
N PHE A 150 5.21 -7.48 -6.53
CA PHE A 150 6.14 -8.26 -7.33
C PHE A 150 5.88 -8.07 -8.84
N LYS A 151 6.95 -8.06 -9.60
CA LYS A 151 6.91 -8.00 -11.06
C LYS A 151 7.95 -8.95 -11.63
N SER A 152 7.55 -10.21 -11.83
CA SER A 152 8.42 -11.19 -12.48
C SER A 152 8.45 -10.99 -14.00
N LYS A 153 9.59 -11.29 -14.59
CA LYS A 153 9.76 -11.44 -16.03
C LYS A 153 9.20 -12.78 -16.52
N VAL A 154 9.14 -13.77 -15.64
CA VAL A 154 8.60 -15.09 -15.92
C VAL A 154 7.09 -15.07 -15.68
N LYS A 155 6.30 -15.30 -16.73
CA LYS A 155 4.83 -15.30 -16.63
C LYS A 155 4.31 -16.70 -16.36
N GLY A 156 3.22 -16.80 -15.58
CA GLY A 156 2.53 -18.07 -15.34
C GLY A 156 3.22 -19.01 -14.36
N VAL A 157 4.27 -18.54 -13.69
CA VAL A 157 4.98 -19.32 -12.65
C VAL A 157 4.49 -18.86 -11.27
N PRO A 158 4.19 -19.79 -10.33
CA PRO A 158 3.88 -19.46 -8.95
C PRO A 158 5.02 -18.65 -8.31
N LEU A 159 4.74 -17.91 -7.24
CA LEU A 159 5.80 -17.23 -6.48
C LEU A 159 6.81 -18.26 -5.94
N PRO A 160 8.10 -17.88 -5.79
CA PRO A 160 9.06 -18.73 -5.08
C PRO A 160 8.53 -19.08 -3.68
N ASP A 161 8.86 -20.28 -3.19
CA ASP A 161 8.37 -20.74 -1.88
C ASP A 161 8.75 -19.85 -0.72
N ASP A 162 9.84 -19.09 -0.84
CA ASP A 162 10.33 -18.15 0.15
C ASP A 162 9.80 -16.72 -0.03
N ALA A 163 8.85 -16.51 -0.96
CA ALA A 163 8.25 -15.22 -1.22
C ALA A 163 6.74 -15.20 -0.89
N ALA A 164 6.27 -14.12 -0.29
CA ALA A 164 4.87 -13.92 0.07
C ALA A 164 4.37 -12.51 -0.31
N VAL A 165 3.07 -12.39 -0.60
CA VAL A 165 2.37 -11.10 -0.71
C VAL A 165 1.50 -10.95 0.53
N LEU A 166 1.82 -9.98 1.38
CA LEU A 166 1.17 -9.80 2.66
C LEU A 166 0.68 -8.35 2.84
N ILE A 167 -0.51 -8.21 3.37
CA ILE A 167 -1.10 -6.92 3.75
C ILE A 167 -1.46 -6.98 5.22
N HIS A 168 -0.97 -6.01 6.01
CA HIS A 168 -1.33 -5.91 7.42
C HIS A 168 -2.84 -5.76 7.60
N GLY A 169 -3.42 -6.49 8.53
CA GLY A 169 -4.87 -6.52 8.77
C GLY A 169 -5.66 -7.43 7.82
N ILE A 170 -5.04 -8.01 6.79
CA ILE A 170 -5.66 -8.96 5.85
C ILE A 170 -5.09 -10.37 6.06
N ASN A 171 -3.89 -10.61 5.58
CA ASN A 171 -3.23 -11.92 5.62
C ASN A 171 -1.81 -11.89 6.22
N HIS A 172 -1.45 -10.86 6.98
CA HIS A 172 -0.10 -10.72 7.55
C HIS A 172 0.25 -11.83 8.55
N LEU A 173 -0.76 -12.47 9.15
CA LEU A 173 -0.56 -13.60 10.05
C LEU A 173 -0.07 -14.88 9.34
N ASP A 174 -0.14 -14.93 8.00
CA ASP A 174 0.41 -16.01 7.19
C ASP A 174 1.94 -15.90 7.05
N TYR A 175 2.56 -14.88 7.64
CA TYR A 175 4.02 -14.76 7.66
C TYR A 175 4.66 -15.89 8.44
N ASP A 176 5.50 -16.67 7.76
CA ASP A 176 6.31 -17.73 8.36
C ASP A 176 7.80 -17.35 8.30
N PRO A 177 8.44 -17.01 9.43
CA PRO A 177 9.86 -16.60 9.45
C PRO A 177 10.83 -17.73 9.05
N GLY A 178 10.41 -19.00 9.20
CA GLY A 178 11.16 -20.16 8.75
C GLY A 178 11.22 -20.27 7.22
N LYS A 179 10.18 -19.79 6.55
CA LYS A 179 9.97 -19.92 5.12
C LYS A 179 10.19 -18.60 4.37
N HIS A 180 9.45 -17.55 4.73
CA HIS A 180 9.39 -16.31 3.94
C HIS A 180 10.60 -15.43 4.19
N LYS A 181 11.41 -15.21 3.16
CA LYS A 181 12.57 -14.33 3.15
C LYS A 181 12.29 -13.03 2.40
N ILE A 182 11.34 -13.05 1.46
CA ILE A 182 10.98 -11.93 0.60
C ILE A 182 9.48 -11.70 0.71
N VAL A 183 9.09 -10.51 1.17
CA VAL A 183 7.69 -10.12 1.38
C VAL A 183 7.37 -8.92 0.52
N SER A 184 6.30 -8.98 -0.27
CA SER A 184 5.72 -7.82 -0.93
C SER A 184 4.56 -7.27 -0.11
N ALA A 185 4.59 -5.97 0.19
CA ALA A 185 3.48 -5.25 0.82
C ALA A 185 2.38 -4.83 -0.18
N ALA A 186 2.31 -5.48 -1.34
CA ALA A 186 1.37 -5.19 -2.43
C ALA A 186 1.44 -3.71 -2.90
N SER A 187 0.29 -3.10 -3.19
CA SER A 187 0.18 -1.68 -3.56
C SER A 187 -0.84 -0.96 -2.69
N CYS A 188 -0.76 0.38 -2.66
CA CYS A 188 -1.73 1.21 -1.93
C CYS A 188 -3.18 0.90 -2.33
N THR A 189 -3.46 0.81 -3.63
CA THR A 189 -4.79 0.47 -4.13
C THR A 189 -5.23 -0.93 -3.71
N THR A 190 -4.34 -1.93 -3.79
CA THR A 190 -4.65 -3.30 -3.35
C THR A 190 -4.93 -3.33 -1.84
N THR A 191 -4.17 -2.56 -1.06
CA THR A 191 -4.36 -2.44 0.39
C THR A 191 -5.72 -1.85 0.72
N GLY A 192 -6.06 -0.69 0.18
CA GLY A 192 -7.37 -0.06 0.39
C GLY A 192 -8.53 -0.96 -0.06
N LEU A 193 -8.41 -1.55 -1.26
CA LEU A 193 -9.42 -2.45 -1.80
C LEU A 193 -9.62 -3.71 -0.93
N ALA A 194 -8.54 -4.33 -0.45
CA ALA A 194 -8.64 -5.51 0.41
C ALA A 194 -9.37 -5.20 1.72
N HIS A 195 -9.13 -4.03 2.30
CA HIS A 195 -9.86 -3.58 3.49
C HIS A 195 -11.33 -3.23 3.21
N MET A 196 -11.67 -2.79 1.98
CA MET A 196 -13.08 -2.63 1.57
C MET A 196 -13.78 -3.96 1.38
N MET A 197 -13.10 -4.96 0.80
CA MET A 197 -13.70 -6.26 0.49
C MET A 197 -13.85 -7.16 1.73
N LYS A 198 -12.93 -7.08 2.69
CA LYS A 198 -12.92 -7.96 3.87
C LYS A 198 -14.23 -7.95 4.64
N PRO A 199 -14.84 -6.80 5.02
CA PRO A 199 -16.11 -6.80 5.72
C PRO A 199 -17.26 -7.41 4.92
N LEU A 200 -17.31 -7.17 3.61
CA LEU A 200 -18.34 -7.72 2.74
C LEU A 200 -18.25 -9.25 2.61
N LEU A 201 -17.03 -9.79 2.54
CA LEU A 201 -16.80 -11.23 2.44
C LEU A 201 -17.06 -11.95 3.78
N ALA A 202 -16.92 -11.25 4.90
CA ALA A 202 -17.11 -11.80 6.23
C ALA A 202 -18.58 -11.96 6.64
N ARG A 203 -19.53 -11.36 5.93
CA ARG A 203 -20.96 -11.41 6.25
C ARG A 203 -21.68 -12.36 5.30
N ASP A 204 -22.55 -13.22 5.86
CA ASP A 204 -23.39 -14.14 5.08
C ASP A 204 -24.25 -13.40 4.04
N LEU A 205 -24.76 -12.22 4.40
CA LEU A 205 -25.57 -11.35 3.55
C LEU A 205 -24.86 -10.94 2.26
N THR A 206 -23.57 -10.66 2.32
CA THR A 206 -22.81 -10.04 1.22
C THR A 206 -21.68 -10.90 0.64
N ARG A 207 -21.39 -12.07 1.23
CA ARG A 207 -20.30 -12.93 0.71
C ARG A 207 -20.58 -13.55 -0.67
N ASN A 208 -21.87 -13.69 -1.05
CA ASN A 208 -22.29 -14.26 -2.34
C ASN A 208 -22.37 -13.18 -3.41
N MET A 209 -21.21 -12.64 -3.78
CA MET A 209 -21.09 -11.67 -4.88
C MET A 209 -21.18 -12.39 -6.22
N ILE A 210 -21.92 -11.82 -7.16
CA ILE A 210 -22.01 -12.30 -8.56
C ILE A 210 -20.84 -11.75 -9.36
N THR A 211 -20.68 -10.43 -9.34
CA THR A 211 -19.58 -9.71 -10.01
C THR A 211 -19.17 -8.52 -9.18
N ALA A 212 -17.93 -8.10 -9.34
CA ALA A 212 -17.44 -6.86 -8.77
C ALA A 212 -16.53 -6.13 -9.77
N GLY A 213 -16.45 -4.82 -9.61
CA GLY A 213 -15.53 -4.00 -10.38
C GLY A 213 -15.11 -2.78 -9.57
N MET A 214 -13.87 -2.35 -9.74
CA MET A 214 -13.41 -1.14 -9.11
C MET A 214 -12.69 -0.23 -10.08
N SER A 215 -12.92 1.07 -9.92
CA SER A 215 -12.09 2.11 -10.53
C SER A 215 -11.38 2.89 -9.43
N THR A 216 -10.06 3.07 -9.55
CA THR A 216 -9.38 3.99 -8.65
C THR A 216 -9.13 5.33 -9.33
N ILE A 217 -9.68 6.39 -8.73
CA ILE A 217 -9.37 7.78 -9.07
C ILE A 217 -8.11 8.12 -8.26
N HIS A 218 -6.96 8.05 -8.92
CA HIS A 218 -5.68 7.99 -8.24
C HIS A 218 -4.87 9.27 -8.41
N ALA A 219 -4.29 9.76 -7.33
CA ALA A 219 -3.34 10.87 -7.34
C ALA A 219 -2.13 10.59 -8.25
N VAL A 220 -1.46 11.65 -8.72
CA VAL A 220 -0.23 11.52 -9.51
C VAL A 220 0.86 10.77 -8.72
N THR A 221 1.78 10.16 -9.42
CA THR A 221 2.95 9.50 -8.84
C THR A 221 4.20 9.92 -9.57
N ASN A 222 5.38 9.73 -8.99
CA ASN A 222 6.67 10.05 -9.60
C ASN A 222 6.93 9.40 -10.98
N SER A 223 6.11 8.44 -11.38
CA SER A 223 6.19 7.83 -12.72
C SER A 223 5.58 8.69 -13.82
N GLN A 224 4.80 9.71 -13.46
CA GLN A 224 4.17 10.64 -14.40
C GLN A 224 5.07 11.88 -14.55
N PRO A 225 5.38 12.28 -15.78
CA PRO A 225 6.19 13.47 -16.02
C PRO A 225 5.40 14.73 -15.67
N LEU A 226 6.12 15.78 -15.30
CA LEU A 226 5.53 17.10 -15.07
C LEU A 226 5.02 17.72 -16.40
N LEU A 227 5.81 17.58 -17.45
CA LEU A 227 5.49 17.96 -18.83
C LEU A 227 5.57 16.73 -19.73
N ASP A 228 5.01 16.83 -20.95
CA ASP A 228 5.09 15.76 -21.94
C ASP A 228 6.54 15.33 -22.17
N SER A 229 6.79 14.04 -22.24
CA SER A 229 8.11 13.47 -22.46
C SER A 229 8.10 12.48 -23.62
N VAL A 230 9.28 12.24 -24.21
CA VAL A 230 9.43 11.25 -25.28
C VAL A 230 9.24 9.84 -24.69
N PRO A 231 8.39 9.00 -25.32
CA PRO A 231 8.23 7.61 -24.88
C PRO A 231 9.55 6.83 -24.91
N ALA A 232 9.78 5.99 -23.92
CA ALA A 232 10.91 5.07 -23.94
C ALA A 232 10.77 4.05 -25.07
N ALA A 233 11.90 3.52 -25.57
CA ALA A 233 11.89 2.45 -26.56
C ALA A 233 11.08 1.24 -26.05
N GLY A 234 10.15 0.75 -26.86
CA GLY A 234 9.26 -0.37 -26.52
C GLY A 234 8.09 -0.01 -25.59
N ALA A 235 7.82 1.28 -25.35
CA ALA A 235 6.64 1.71 -24.59
C ALA A 235 5.35 1.34 -25.33
N THR A 236 4.47 0.60 -24.68
CA THR A 236 3.17 0.17 -25.23
C THR A 236 2.01 1.09 -24.81
N ASP A 237 2.15 1.83 -23.72
CA ASP A 237 1.17 2.80 -23.23
C ASP A 237 1.76 4.20 -23.26
N LEU A 238 1.48 4.93 -24.35
CA LEU A 238 2.02 6.27 -24.59
C LEU A 238 1.39 7.35 -23.68
N ARG A 239 0.24 7.07 -23.06
CA ARG A 239 -0.43 8.01 -22.14
C ARG A 239 0.43 8.30 -20.91
N LYS A 240 1.31 7.37 -20.52
CA LYS A 240 2.22 7.53 -19.36
C LYS A 240 3.31 8.58 -19.56
N THR A 241 3.49 9.07 -20.79
CA THR A 241 4.47 10.12 -21.12
C THR A 241 3.83 11.52 -21.18
N ARG A 242 2.52 11.60 -20.95
CA ARG A 242 1.80 12.88 -20.92
C ARG A 242 1.85 13.48 -19.51
N SER A 243 1.82 14.83 -19.48
CA SER A 243 1.84 15.61 -18.24
C SER A 243 0.81 15.13 -17.22
N GLY A 244 1.25 14.95 -15.98
CA GLY A 244 0.37 14.64 -14.83
C GLY A 244 -0.34 15.86 -14.24
N MET A 245 0.00 17.09 -14.64
CA MET A 245 -0.51 18.31 -14.00
C MET A 245 -1.93 18.69 -14.41
N ASN A 246 -2.33 18.40 -15.65
CA ASN A 246 -3.58 18.90 -16.23
C ASN A 246 -4.31 17.88 -17.10
N ASN A 247 -3.98 16.61 -16.95
CA ASN A 247 -4.60 15.53 -17.71
C ASN A 247 -5.29 14.52 -16.80
N ILE A 248 -6.43 14.02 -17.24
CA ILE A 248 -7.02 12.77 -16.77
C ILE A 248 -6.43 11.65 -17.61
N VAL A 249 -5.73 10.71 -16.96
CA VAL A 249 -4.99 9.65 -17.67
C VAL A 249 -5.52 8.28 -17.28
N ILE A 250 -6.17 7.57 -18.20
CA ILE A 250 -6.60 6.20 -17.98
C ILE A 250 -5.38 5.29 -18.03
N THR A 251 -5.20 4.45 -17.02
CA THR A 251 -4.13 3.46 -16.96
C THR A 251 -4.67 2.09 -16.55
N SER A 252 -3.91 1.04 -16.84
CA SER A 252 -4.20 -0.28 -16.29
C SER A 252 -3.75 -0.39 -14.83
N THR A 253 -4.43 -1.22 -14.06
CA THR A 253 -4.03 -1.62 -12.72
C THR A 253 -4.00 -3.15 -12.61
N ASN A 254 -3.10 -3.68 -11.77
CA ASN A 254 -3.07 -5.10 -11.41
C ASN A 254 -3.76 -5.37 -10.07
N ALA A 255 -4.54 -4.42 -9.55
CA ALA A 255 -5.13 -4.52 -8.23
C ALA A 255 -6.04 -5.76 -8.06
N ALA A 256 -6.83 -6.12 -9.08
CA ALA A 256 -7.66 -7.33 -9.05
C ALA A 256 -6.81 -8.60 -8.87
N LYS A 257 -5.77 -8.78 -9.69
CA LYS A 257 -4.87 -9.94 -9.59
C LYS A 257 -4.07 -9.98 -8.28
N ALA A 258 -3.69 -8.81 -7.77
CA ALA A 258 -2.99 -8.71 -6.50
C ALA A 258 -3.95 -9.00 -5.33
N LEU A 259 -5.22 -8.64 -5.46
CA LEU A 259 -6.26 -8.95 -4.48
C LEU A 259 -6.47 -10.47 -4.37
N GLU A 260 -6.53 -11.19 -5.50
CA GLU A 260 -6.63 -12.66 -5.51
C GLU A 260 -5.47 -13.37 -4.79
N GLN A 261 -4.28 -12.76 -4.76
CA GLN A 261 -3.12 -13.31 -4.07
C GLN A 261 -3.22 -13.19 -2.53
N VAL A 262 -3.93 -12.20 -2.04
CA VAL A 262 -4.09 -11.95 -0.59
C VAL A 262 -5.46 -12.37 -0.05
N MET A 263 -6.44 -12.56 -0.95
CA MET A 263 -7.81 -12.98 -0.68
C MET A 263 -8.26 -13.97 -1.78
N PRO A 264 -7.85 -15.24 -1.71
CA PRO A 264 -8.10 -16.23 -2.80
C PRO A 264 -9.57 -16.47 -3.13
N GLU A 265 -10.47 -16.20 -2.17
CA GLU A 265 -11.93 -16.28 -2.36
C GLU A 265 -12.46 -15.33 -3.44
N ILE A 266 -11.73 -14.28 -3.77
CA ILE A 266 -12.09 -13.34 -4.85
C ILE A 266 -12.01 -13.99 -6.23
N ALA A 267 -11.19 -15.01 -6.42
CA ALA A 267 -11.01 -15.68 -7.71
C ALA A 267 -12.32 -16.26 -8.31
N ARG A 268 -13.32 -16.55 -7.46
CA ARG A 268 -14.66 -16.99 -7.90
C ARG A 268 -15.57 -15.86 -8.37
N ILE A 269 -15.20 -14.60 -8.08
CA ILE A 269 -15.97 -13.41 -8.42
C ILE A 269 -15.41 -12.87 -9.75
N GLY A 270 -16.28 -12.57 -10.71
CA GLY A 270 -15.87 -11.88 -11.93
C GLY A 270 -15.43 -10.44 -11.60
N PHE A 271 -14.14 -10.23 -11.35
CA PHE A 271 -13.61 -8.96 -10.84
C PHE A 271 -12.86 -8.20 -11.93
N MET A 272 -13.25 -6.94 -12.16
CA MET A 272 -12.54 -6.00 -13.05
C MET A 272 -11.92 -4.86 -12.27
N ALA A 273 -10.80 -4.32 -12.77
CA ALA A 273 -10.16 -3.16 -12.16
C ALA A 273 -9.52 -2.26 -13.21
N ASP A 274 -9.70 -0.97 -13.05
CA ASP A 274 -9.06 0.09 -13.83
C ASP A 274 -8.54 1.23 -12.93
N SER A 275 -7.77 2.15 -13.51
CA SER A 275 -7.18 3.28 -12.80
C SER A 275 -7.26 4.53 -13.65
N VAL A 276 -7.72 5.61 -13.05
CA VAL A 276 -7.77 6.95 -13.64
C VAL A 276 -6.85 7.85 -12.83
N ARG A 277 -5.80 8.38 -13.45
CA ARG A 277 -4.90 9.35 -12.82
C ARG A 277 -5.47 10.75 -12.98
N ILE A 278 -5.46 11.51 -11.89
CA ILE A 278 -5.93 12.90 -11.83
C ILE A 278 -4.83 13.81 -11.25
N PRO A 279 -4.84 15.12 -11.53
CA PRO A 279 -3.83 16.07 -11.06
C PRO A 279 -4.04 16.48 -9.59
N THR A 280 -3.99 15.51 -8.70
CA THR A 280 -3.91 15.68 -7.23
C THR A 280 -2.60 15.08 -6.74
N ASP A 281 -1.98 15.67 -5.73
CA ASP A 281 -0.66 15.24 -5.24
C ASP A 281 -0.72 14.03 -4.30
N ALA A 282 -1.79 13.89 -3.52
CA ALA A 282 -2.04 12.78 -2.62
C ALA A 282 -3.53 12.55 -2.44
N VAL A 283 -3.88 11.47 -1.79
CA VAL A 283 -5.23 10.93 -1.55
C VAL A 283 -5.92 10.50 -2.84
N SER A 284 -6.33 9.27 -2.85
CA SER A 284 -7.00 8.60 -3.94
C SER A 284 -8.36 8.07 -3.49
N LEU A 285 -9.23 7.75 -4.45
CA LEU A 285 -10.57 7.24 -4.20
C LEU A 285 -10.77 5.91 -4.93
N ILE A 286 -11.27 4.90 -4.24
CA ILE A 286 -11.78 3.68 -4.85
C ILE A 286 -13.30 3.82 -5.03
N VAL A 287 -13.76 3.61 -6.25
CA VAL A 287 -15.17 3.42 -6.57
C VAL A 287 -15.38 1.92 -6.77
N LEU A 288 -15.94 1.25 -5.76
CA LEU A 288 -16.22 -0.17 -5.76
C LEU A 288 -17.67 -0.42 -6.16
N ASN A 289 -17.89 -1.20 -7.21
CA ASN A 289 -19.20 -1.63 -7.68
C ASN A 289 -19.31 -3.13 -7.45
N VAL A 290 -20.35 -3.58 -6.77
CA VAL A 290 -20.58 -5.00 -6.49
C VAL A 290 -22.03 -5.35 -6.83
N THR A 291 -22.22 -6.50 -7.43
CA THR A 291 -23.55 -7.05 -7.71
C THR A 291 -23.77 -8.30 -6.86
N PHE A 292 -24.85 -8.29 -6.10
CA PHE A 292 -25.23 -9.38 -5.21
C PHE A 292 -26.54 -10.02 -5.68
N GLN A 293 -26.68 -11.32 -5.46
CA GLN A 293 -28.00 -11.90 -5.35
C GLN A 293 -28.60 -11.47 -4.01
N ALA A 294 -29.78 -10.87 -4.05
CA ALA A 294 -30.52 -10.42 -2.88
C ALA A 294 -31.70 -11.36 -2.59
N GLU A 295 -32.30 -11.22 -1.42
CA GLU A 295 -33.53 -11.89 -1.04
C GLU A 295 -34.65 -10.85 -0.85
N GLU A 296 -35.84 -11.19 -1.33
CA GLU A 296 -37.03 -10.36 -1.16
C GLU A 296 -37.66 -10.69 0.19
N ARG A 297 -37.89 -9.66 1.01
CA ARG A 297 -38.59 -9.78 2.30
C ARG A 297 -40.11 -9.85 2.09
N MET A 298 -40.82 -10.26 3.12
CA MET A 298 -42.30 -10.40 3.07
C MET A 298 -43.03 -9.07 2.81
N ASP A 299 -42.40 -7.94 3.07
CA ASP A 299 -42.94 -6.60 2.83
C ASP A 299 -42.60 -6.06 1.41
N GLY A 300 -41.96 -6.89 0.57
CA GLY A 300 -41.55 -6.52 -0.78
C GLY A 300 -40.26 -5.70 -0.86
N THR A 301 -39.60 -5.45 0.25
CA THR A 301 -38.24 -4.85 0.28
C THR A 301 -37.20 -5.93 0.07
N VAL A 302 -35.95 -5.54 -0.21
CA VAL A 302 -34.82 -6.47 -0.33
C VAL A 302 -33.92 -6.38 0.89
N ASP A 303 -33.20 -7.46 1.17
CA ASP A 303 -32.31 -7.57 2.32
C ASP A 303 -31.02 -6.76 2.17
N ILE A 304 -30.55 -6.53 0.93
CA ILE A 304 -29.35 -5.74 0.62
C ILE A 304 -29.80 -4.34 0.19
N ASP A 305 -29.76 -3.42 1.11
CA ASP A 305 -30.03 -2.01 0.92
C ASP A 305 -28.84 -1.14 1.40
N ARG A 306 -28.98 0.19 1.29
CA ARG A 306 -27.94 1.15 1.71
C ARG A 306 -27.60 1.00 3.20
N ASP A 307 -28.63 0.86 4.03
CA ASP A 307 -28.46 0.84 5.48
C ASP A 307 -27.76 -0.45 5.92
N ALA A 308 -28.10 -1.59 5.30
CA ALA A 308 -27.43 -2.86 5.53
C ALA A 308 -25.94 -2.80 5.15
N ILE A 309 -25.59 -2.22 4.01
CA ILE A 309 -24.20 -2.05 3.58
C ILE A 309 -23.45 -1.10 4.53
N ASN A 310 -24.05 0.03 4.88
CA ASN A 310 -23.43 0.99 5.81
C ASN A 310 -23.24 0.39 7.20
N ALA A 311 -24.19 -0.40 7.70
CA ALA A 311 -24.06 -1.11 8.98
C ALA A 311 -22.87 -2.08 8.98
N ILE A 312 -22.66 -2.85 7.90
CA ILE A 312 -21.52 -3.75 7.75
C ILE A 312 -20.21 -3.00 7.94
N TYR A 313 -20.04 -1.85 7.27
CA TYR A 313 -18.81 -1.07 7.38
C TYR A 313 -18.67 -0.36 8.72
N ALA A 314 -19.76 0.18 9.29
CA ALA A 314 -19.73 0.82 10.60
C ALA A 314 -19.37 -0.18 11.71
N GLU A 315 -19.95 -1.38 11.68
CA GLU A 315 -19.62 -2.47 12.62
C GLU A 315 -18.16 -2.91 12.46
N ALA A 316 -17.68 -3.10 11.23
CA ALA A 316 -16.30 -3.49 10.99
C ALA A 316 -15.31 -2.42 11.49
N ALA A 317 -15.59 -1.14 11.26
CA ALA A 317 -14.77 -0.02 11.72
C ALA A 317 -14.73 0.08 13.27
N ALA A 318 -15.82 -0.26 13.95
CA ALA A 318 -15.88 -0.29 15.40
C ALA A 318 -15.28 -1.56 16.02
N GLY A 319 -15.22 -2.66 15.25
CA GLY A 319 -14.84 -4.01 15.69
C GLY A 319 -13.55 -4.53 15.05
N GLU A 320 -13.70 -5.56 14.20
CA GLU A 320 -12.58 -6.36 13.67
C GLU A 320 -11.60 -5.59 12.75
N SER A 321 -12.03 -4.47 12.21
CA SER A 321 -11.20 -3.59 11.36
C SER A 321 -10.86 -2.25 12.03
N LYS A 322 -11.00 -2.16 13.35
CA LYS A 322 -10.69 -0.94 14.10
C LYS A 322 -9.24 -0.50 13.89
N GLY A 323 -9.05 0.78 13.53
CA GLY A 323 -7.74 1.35 13.18
C GLY A 323 -7.26 1.00 11.78
N LEU A 324 -7.92 0.10 11.09
CA LEU A 324 -7.59 -0.32 9.72
C LEU A 324 -8.57 0.24 8.70
N LEU A 325 -9.85 0.32 9.07
CA LEU A 325 -10.93 0.87 8.28
C LEU A 325 -11.68 1.90 9.10
N LYS A 326 -12.03 3.02 8.48
CA LYS A 326 -12.92 4.06 9.03
C LYS A 326 -14.20 4.13 8.22
N PHE A 327 -15.27 4.54 8.88
CA PHE A 327 -16.58 4.77 8.28
C PHE A 327 -17.04 6.18 8.62
N SER A 328 -17.34 6.98 7.61
CA SER A 328 -17.77 8.39 7.76
C SER A 328 -19.15 8.60 7.19
N MET A 329 -19.98 9.36 7.92
CA MET A 329 -21.24 9.92 7.48
C MET A 329 -21.13 11.43 7.18
N GLU A 330 -19.92 11.96 7.17
CA GLU A 330 -19.63 13.33 6.77
C GLU A 330 -19.43 13.42 5.26
N GLN A 331 -19.53 14.63 4.71
CA GLN A 331 -19.28 14.90 3.29
C GLN A 331 -17.80 15.32 3.14
N ASN A 332 -16.97 14.38 2.67
CA ASN A 332 -15.54 14.60 2.62
C ASN A 332 -15.05 14.89 1.20
N VAL A 333 -13.92 15.60 1.14
CA VAL A 333 -13.12 15.76 -0.07
C VAL A 333 -11.71 15.21 0.17
N SER A 334 -10.91 15.04 -0.88
CA SER A 334 -9.61 14.37 -0.78
C SER A 334 -8.67 14.98 0.28
N VAL A 335 -8.68 16.31 0.45
CA VAL A 335 -7.78 16.97 1.40
C VAL A 335 -8.12 16.66 2.86
N ASP A 336 -9.38 16.32 3.16
CA ASP A 336 -9.82 15.93 4.51
C ASP A 336 -9.22 14.58 4.94
N MET A 337 -8.84 13.77 3.96
CA MET A 337 -8.23 12.46 4.15
C MET A 337 -6.71 12.47 4.12
N LEU A 338 -6.09 13.66 4.01
CA LEU A 338 -4.64 13.79 3.95
C LEU A 338 -4.00 13.45 5.31
N GLY A 339 -3.07 12.50 5.29
CA GLY A 339 -2.43 12.01 6.51
C GLY A 339 -3.29 11.04 7.33
N GLU A 340 -4.47 10.67 6.84
CA GLU A 340 -5.33 9.67 7.48
C GLU A 340 -4.60 8.34 7.63
N ASP A 341 -4.67 7.75 8.83
CA ASP A 341 -3.92 6.54 9.19
C ASP A 341 -4.62 5.24 8.81
N ALA A 342 -5.92 5.27 8.53
CA ALA A 342 -6.66 4.08 8.09
C ALA A 342 -6.24 3.64 6.68
N ALA A 343 -6.31 2.35 6.40
CA ALA A 343 -6.10 1.81 5.06
C ALA A 343 -7.16 2.33 4.07
N VAL A 344 -8.37 2.57 4.55
CA VAL A 344 -9.48 3.13 3.78
C VAL A 344 -10.51 3.75 4.72
N THR A 345 -11.11 4.88 4.29
CA THR A 345 -12.28 5.49 4.93
C THR A 345 -13.48 5.39 3.99
N ILE A 346 -14.53 4.69 4.40
CA ILE A 346 -15.76 4.53 3.61
C ILE A 346 -16.60 5.79 3.72
N GLU A 347 -17.03 6.33 2.57
CA GLU A 347 -17.95 7.47 2.47
C GLU A 347 -19.40 6.98 2.52
N GLY A 348 -19.96 6.83 3.71
CA GLY A 348 -21.27 6.20 3.92
C GLY A 348 -22.44 7.01 3.35
N VAL A 349 -22.32 8.35 3.27
CA VAL A 349 -23.34 9.22 2.66
C VAL A 349 -23.51 8.97 1.17
N GLU A 350 -22.47 8.45 0.50
CA GLU A 350 -22.47 8.17 -0.94
C GLU A 350 -22.62 6.68 -1.27
N THR A 351 -22.97 5.83 -0.30
CA THR A 351 -23.37 4.45 -0.60
C THR A 351 -24.66 4.42 -1.38
N HIS A 352 -24.67 3.78 -2.54
CA HIS A 352 -25.84 3.65 -3.40
C HIS A 352 -26.20 2.18 -3.64
N THR A 353 -27.50 1.88 -3.63
CA THR A 353 -28.03 0.56 -3.97
C THR A 353 -29.13 0.68 -5.00
N ARG A 354 -29.22 -0.27 -5.93
CA ARG A 354 -30.30 -0.41 -6.90
C ARG A 354 -30.60 -1.88 -7.14
N THR A 355 -31.84 -2.28 -6.94
CA THR A 355 -32.30 -3.63 -7.18
C THR A 355 -33.01 -3.72 -8.52
N GLY A 356 -32.64 -4.70 -9.31
CA GLY A 356 -33.33 -5.19 -10.47
C GLY A 356 -33.74 -6.65 -10.29
N PHE A 357 -34.33 -7.23 -11.30
CA PHE A 357 -34.80 -8.63 -11.24
C PHE A 357 -34.36 -9.37 -12.50
N VAL A 358 -33.92 -10.62 -12.31
CA VAL A 358 -33.60 -11.55 -13.39
C VAL A 358 -34.64 -12.65 -13.41
N ASP A 359 -35.32 -12.85 -14.55
CA ASP A 359 -36.24 -13.96 -14.74
C ASP A 359 -35.50 -15.18 -15.29
N ILE A 360 -35.46 -16.27 -14.51
CA ILE A 360 -34.84 -17.52 -14.87
C ILE A 360 -35.92 -18.57 -15.12
N LYS A 361 -35.91 -19.22 -16.27
CA LYS A 361 -36.79 -20.34 -16.58
C LYS A 361 -36.10 -21.66 -16.28
N LEU A 362 -36.61 -22.38 -15.28
CA LEU A 362 -36.15 -23.70 -14.89
C LEU A 362 -37.32 -24.68 -14.98
N ALA A 363 -37.14 -25.77 -15.76
CA ALA A 363 -38.16 -26.82 -15.93
C ALA A 363 -39.58 -26.32 -16.23
N GLY A 364 -39.69 -25.26 -17.04
CA GLY A 364 -40.97 -24.63 -17.39
C GLY A 364 -41.58 -23.61 -16.41
N THR A 365 -40.91 -23.45 -15.24
CA THR A 365 -41.34 -22.46 -14.23
C THR A 365 -40.41 -21.22 -14.32
N SER A 366 -41.04 -20.03 -14.30
CA SER A 366 -40.28 -18.77 -14.23
C SER A 366 -40.03 -18.41 -12.78
N HIS A 367 -38.77 -18.19 -12.44
CA HIS A 367 -38.32 -17.71 -11.14
C HIS A 367 -37.77 -16.30 -11.31
N ARG A 368 -38.28 -15.36 -10.53
CA ARG A 368 -37.83 -13.98 -10.49
C ARG A 368 -36.85 -13.81 -9.32
N ILE A 369 -35.61 -13.51 -9.64
CA ILE A 369 -34.53 -13.37 -8.64
C ILE A 369 -34.13 -11.91 -8.51
N PRO A 370 -34.20 -11.31 -7.31
CA PRO A 370 -33.71 -9.96 -7.09
C PRO A 370 -32.18 -9.92 -7.16
N VAL A 371 -31.66 -8.92 -7.83
CA VAL A 371 -30.21 -8.65 -7.97
C VAL A 371 -29.97 -7.20 -7.60
N THR A 372 -29.17 -6.97 -6.55
CA THR A 372 -28.84 -5.63 -6.07
C THR A 372 -27.46 -5.23 -6.51
N HIS A 373 -27.37 -4.12 -7.23
CA HIS A 373 -26.12 -3.44 -7.54
C HIS A 373 -25.82 -2.40 -6.46
N VAL A 374 -24.60 -2.45 -5.91
CA VAL A 374 -24.12 -1.58 -4.84
C VAL A 374 -22.90 -0.82 -5.32
N LYS A 375 -22.86 0.49 -5.05
CA LYS A 375 -21.72 1.35 -5.27
C LYS A 375 -21.24 1.91 -3.94
N ILE A 376 -19.94 1.77 -3.67
CA ILE A 376 -19.29 2.15 -2.42
C ILE A 376 -18.08 2.99 -2.77
N PHE A 377 -17.86 4.07 -2.04
CA PHE A 377 -16.70 4.94 -2.18
C PHE A 377 -15.77 4.76 -0.97
N GLY A 378 -14.50 4.56 -1.25
CA GLY A 378 -13.45 4.42 -0.21
C GLY A 378 -12.30 5.38 -0.48
N TRP A 379 -12.13 6.38 0.39
CA TRP A 379 -10.99 7.28 0.41
C TRP A 379 -9.75 6.56 0.96
N TYR A 380 -8.60 6.80 0.36
CA TYR A 380 -7.34 6.31 0.91
C TYR A 380 -6.18 7.25 0.62
N ASP A 381 -5.42 7.60 1.68
CA ASP A 381 -4.15 8.28 1.48
C ASP A 381 -3.15 7.25 0.94
N ASN A 382 -2.86 7.34 -0.35
CA ASN A 382 -2.06 6.35 -1.08
C ASN A 382 -0.57 6.36 -0.72
N GLU A 383 -0.10 7.34 0.05
CA GLU A 383 1.27 7.43 0.53
C GLU A 383 1.38 7.17 2.04
N MET A 384 0.39 7.59 2.84
CA MET A 384 0.39 7.42 4.31
C MET A 384 -0.45 6.21 4.74
N GLY A 385 -1.75 6.37 5.00
CA GLY A 385 -2.56 5.36 5.68
C GLY A 385 -2.66 4.03 4.94
N SER A 386 -3.01 4.07 3.66
CA SER A 386 -3.15 2.87 2.85
C SER A 386 -1.82 2.27 2.43
N TYR A 387 -0.71 2.95 2.69
CA TYR A 387 0.57 2.41 2.30
C TYR A 387 1.61 2.44 3.41
N THR A 388 2.15 3.62 3.79
CA THR A 388 3.27 3.71 4.74
C THR A 388 2.90 3.16 6.11
N TYR A 389 1.69 3.42 6.62
CA TYR A 389 1.23 2.86 7.88
C TYR A 389 1.11 1.32 7.79
N ARG A 390 0.43 0.80 6.78
CA ARG A 390 0.29 -0.65 6.61
C ARG A 390 1.62 -1.34 6.33
N LEU A 391 2.50 -0.70 5.58
CA LEU A 391 3.87 -1.15 5.35
C LEU A 391 4.67 -1.18 6.67
N GLY A 392 4.55 -0.12 7.48
CA GLY A 392 5.23 0.00 8.77
C GLY A 392 4.77 -1.07 9.76
N GLU A 393 3.46 -1.26 9.90
CA GLU A 393 2.90 -2.31 10.76
C GLU A 393 3.28 -3.72 10.29
N LEU A 394 3.27 -3.97 8.97
CA LEU A 394 3.75 -5.23 8.40
C LEU A 394 5.25 -5.43 8.71
N THR A 395 6.06 -4.38 8.55
CA THR A 395 7.50 -4.41 8.85
C THR A 395 7.74 -4.74 10.32
N THR A 396 6.99 -4.11 11.22
CA THR A 396 7.04 -4.36 12.66
C THR A 396 6.59 -5.78 13.01
N HIS A 397 5.53 -6.29 12.36
CA HIS A 397 5.07 -7.66 12.53
C HIS A 397 6.16 -8.66 12.11
N VAL A 398 6.74 -8.49 10.92
CA VAL A 398 7.84 -9.32 10.43
C VAL A 398 9.02 -9.28 11.41
N ALA A 399 9.43 -8.10 11.86
CA ALA A 399 10.55 -7.94 12.79
C ALA A 399 10.31 -8.63 14.15
N LYS A 400 9.09 -8.58 14.68
CA LYS A 400 8.72 -9.22 15.96
C LYS A 400 8.60 -10.74 15.85
N THR A 401 8.35 -11.26 14.66
CA THR A 401 8.14 -12.71 14.41
C THR A 401 9.46 -13.41 14.01
N MET A 402 10.46 -12.68 13.48
CA MET A 402 11.79 -13.20 13.12
C MET A 402 12.59 -13.67 14.33
#